data_0614732ae7692a753838bfe805c8ae67
#
_entry.id   0614732ae7692a753838bfe805c8ae67
#
_cell.length_a   1.000
_cell.length_b   1.000
_cell.length_c   1.000
_cell.angle_alpha   90.00
_cell.angle_beta   90.00
_cell.angle_gamma   90.00
#
_symmetry.space_group_name_H-M   'P 1'
#
loop_
_entity.id
_entity.type
_entity.pdbx_description
1 polymer ?
#
loop_
_entity_poly.entity_id
_entity_poly.type
_entity_poly.pdbx_seq_one_letter_code
_entity_poly.pdbx_strand_id
1 'polypeptide(L)'
;GKKASLIEQRKPNLFTNTIANIGPGEIITVQIEFQNKISPRDGFWEMRIPLVSAPQFTPQPILQQVNFGSKGFANTASNETLDQKRDIKIPLHDELINPVDISIDLKPGFTLGSLESQFHPVNIQEVSQGQYKIGLNGPVSSDRDFVLRWTANNKDVETSLFKETTQGVDHLLLTITPPFEVNTTQTPPREIIFVQDISGSMSGEPLRQSKLGLEMALQRLKPTDKFNLVFFDDNYFSYAVDPVSATAAEKAKAIKLVRSMQSRGGTQMYPAISYALSNFSYKTKAMKQLIFLTDGAVPGENSLFSLISNNLGTARLFTIGIGAAPNSYFMSRAAEIGR
;
A
#
# COMPACT_ATOMS: atom_id res chain seq x y z
N GLY A 1 38.73 -16.38 -6.29
CA GLY A 1 37.67 -16.49 -7.29
C GLY A 1 37.28 -15.11 -7.81
N LYS A 2 36.68 -15.01 -9.00
CA LYS A 2 36.16 -13.72 -9.47
C LYS A 2 34.85 -13.42 -8.75
N LYS A 3 34.61 -12.15 -8.38
CA LYS A 3 33.31 -11.69 -7.87
C LYS A 3 32.26 -11.87 -8.97
N ALA A 4 31.11 -12.37 -8.60
CA ALA A 4 29.98 -12.56 -9.50
C ALA A 4 28.71 -11.93 -8.91
N SER A 5 27.90 -11.34 -9.76
CA SER A 5 26.61 -10.76 -9.38
C SER A 5 25.54 -11.35 -10.29
N LEU A 6 24.41 -11.73 -9.71
CA LEU A 6 23.22 -12.21 -10.40
C LEU A 6 22.05 -11.31 -9.99
N ILE A 7 21.39 -10.72 -10.99
CA ILE A 7 20.17 -9.93 -10.79
C ILE A 7 19.00 -10.72 -11.34
N GLU A 8 18.01 -10.99 -10.48
CA GLU A 8 16.78 -11.69 -10.83
C GLU A 8 15.59 -10.78 -10.57
N GLN A 9 14.70 -10.67 -11.54
CA GLN A 9 13.40 -10.05 -11.36
C GLN A 9 12.38 -11.12 -10.96
N ARG A 10 11.99 -11.16 -9.69
CA ARG A 10 11.00 -12.12 -9.18
C ARG A 10 9.57 -11.64 -9.30
N LYS A 11 9.37 -10.32 -9.29
CA LYS A 11 8.10 -9.62 -9.51
C LYS A 11 8.36 -8.35 -10.31
N PRO A 12 7.35 -7.74 -10.92
CA PRO A 12 7.54 -6.51 -11.70
C PRO A 12 8.24 -5.38 -10.93
N ASN A 13 8.09 -5.35 -9.62
CA ASN A 13 8.66 -4.33 -8.71
C ASN A 13 9.69 -4.89 -7.72
N LEU A 14 10.11 -6.16 -7.85
CA LEU A 14 11.06 -6.78 -6.94
C LEU A 14 12.23 -7.39 -7.69
N PHE A 15 13.39 -6.78 -7.51
CA PHE A 15 14.67 -7.25 -8.04
C PHE A 15 15.52 -7.79 -6.89
N THR A 16 16.06 -8.97 -7.08
CA THR A 16 17.01 -9.59 -6.14
C THR A 16 18.40 -9.56 -6.75
N ASN A 17 19.36 -8.97 -6.05
CA ASN A 17 20.75 -8.99 -6.44
C ASN A 17 21.53 -9.92 -5.50
N THR A 18 22.07 -11.00 -6.06
CA THR A 18 22.89 -11.96 -5.32
C THR A 18 24.35 -11.77 -5.70
N ILE A 19 25.20 -11.54 -4.70
CA ILE A 19 26.64 -11.34 -4.90
C ILE A 19 27.38 -12.49 -4.27
N ALA A 20 28.29 -13.11 -5.02
CA ALA A 20 29.09 -14.24 -4.59
C ALA A 20 30.59 -13.86 -4.50
N ASN A 21 31.34 -14.67 -3.72
CA ASN A 21 32.80 -14.55 -3.53
C ASN A 21 33.21 -13.23 -2.84
N ILE A 22 32.51 -12.89 -1.75
CA ILE A 22 32.87 -11.79 -0.88
C ILE A 22 33.85 -12.34 0.16
N GLY A 23 35.06 -11.76 0.23
CA GLY A 23 36.07 -12.10 1.22
C GLY A 23 35.77 -11.47 2.59
N PRO A 24 36.33 -12.02 3.67
CA PRO A 24 36.24 -11.44 5.01
C PRO A 24 36.74 -9.99 5.04
N GLY A 25 35.94 -9.06 5.59
CA GLY A 25 36.28 -7.64 5.70
C GLY A 25 36.15 -6.83 4.41
N GLU A 26 35.72 -7.42 3.32
CA GLU A 26 35.48 -6.69 2.06
C GLU A 26 34.18 -5.87 2.13
N ILE A 27 34.27 -4.64 1.62
CA ILE A 27 33.13 -3.75 1.44
C ILE A 27 32.62 -3.87 0.01
N ILE A 28 31.31 -4.01 -0.16
CA ILE A 28 30.65 -4.01 -1.46
C ILE A 28 29.69 -2.82 -1.52
N THR A 29 29.85 -2.04 -2.60
CA THR A 29 28.92 -0.95 -2.92
C THR A 29 28.07 -1.37 -4.12
N VAL A 30 26.76 -1.31 -3.95
CA VAL A 30 25.78 -1.53 -5.02
C VAL A 30 25.15 -0.19 -5.37
N GLN A 31 25.29 0.25 -6.62
CA GLN A 31 24.64 1.45 -7.12
C GLN A 31 23.50 1.05 -8.05
N ILE A 32 22.32 1.62 -7.84
CA ILE A 32 21.12 1.40 -8.63
C ILE A 32 20.61 2.75 -9.09
N GLU A 33 20.31 2.88 -10.37
CA GLU A 33 19.65 4.04 -10.95
C GLU A 33 18.32 3.60 -11.57
N PHE A 34 17.25 4.33 -11.31
CA PHE A 34 15.94 4.05 -11.90
C PHE A 34 15.15 5.35 -12.11
N GLN A 35 14.18 5.30 -13.01
CA GLN A 35 13.24 6.38 -13.28
C GLN A 35 11.84 5.97 -12.87
N ASN A 36 11.09 6.88 -12.28
CA ASN A 36 9.70 6.68 -11.92
C ASN A 36 8.87 7.91 -12.29
N LYS A 37 7.62 7.67 -12.74
CA LYS A 37 6.67 8.75 -13.04
C LYS A 37 5.84 9.04 -11.80
N ILE A 38 5.85 10.30 -11.36
CA ILE A 38 5.00 10.80 -10.29
C ILE A 38 3.85 11.56 -10.92
N SER A 39 2.62 11.11 -10.66
CA SER A 39 1.40 11.77 -11.14
C SER A 39 0.61 12.31 -9.96
N PRO A 40 0.00 13.51 -10.07
CA PRO A 40 -0.83 14.05 -9.01
C PRO A 40 -2.07 13.18 -8.78
N ARG A 41 -2.45 13.03 -7.53
CA ARG A 41 -3.69 12.35 -7.08
C ARG A 41 -4.33 13.21 -6.01
N ASP A 42 -5.61 13.49 -6.14
CA ASP A 42 -6.38 14.28 -5.17
C ASP A 42 -5.71 15.62 -4.78
N GLY A 43 -5.01 16.26 -5.74
CA GLY A 43 -4.37 17.57 -5.58
C GLY A 43 -2.99 17.56 -4.92
N PHE A 44 -2.42 16.40 -4.66
CA PHE A 44 -1.04 16.31 -4.20
C PHE A 44 -0.21 15.36 -5.06
N TRP A 45 1.08 15.59 -5.08
CA TRP A 45 2.09 14.67 -5.60
C TRP A 45 2.69 13.91 -4.44
N GLU A 46 2.95 12.64 -4.66
CA GLU A 46 3.57 11.77 -3.67
C GLU A 46 4.74 11.01 -4.29
N MET A 47 5.91 11.14 -3.68
CA MET A 47 7.07 10.31 -3.95
C MET A 47 7.26 9.34 -2.80
N ARG A 48 7.33 8.05 -3.12
CA ARG A 48 7.57 6.99 -2.15
C ARG A 48 8.86 6.26 -2.48
N ILE A 49 9.75 6.17 -1.50
CA ILE A 49 10.96 5.36 -1.57
C ILE A 49 10.77 4.18 -0.64
N PRO A 50 10.63 2.94 -1.15
CA PRO A 50 10.48 1.76 -0.31
C PRO A 50 11.79 1.47 0.40
N LEU A 51 11.80 1.51 1.72
CA LEU A 51 12.93 1.17 2.58
C LEU A 51 12.75 -0.21 3.22
N VAL A 52 11.54 -0.73 3.23
CA VAL A 52 11.17 -2.00 3.86
C VAL A 52 10.55 -2.92 2.83
N SER A 53 10.95 -4.19 2.87
CA SER A 53 10.25 -5.25 2.15
C SER A 53 9.35 -5.99 3.14
N ALA A 54 8.03 -5.89 2.97
CA ALA A 54 7.10 -6.65 3.78
C ALA A 54 7.36 -8.15 3.60
N PRO A 55 7.57 -8.92 4.69
CA PRO A 55 7.69 -10.36 4.59
C PRO A 55 6.38 -10.93 4.05
N GLN A 56 6.43 -11.64 2.94
CA GLN A 56 5.28 -12.39 2.47
C GLN A 56 5.13 -13.63 3.35
N PHE A 57 3.97 -13.77 3.96
CA PHE A 57 3.59 -15.02 4.58
C PHE A 57 3.42 -16.07 3.46
N THR A 58 4.43 -16.91 3.27
CA THR A 58 4.33 -18.11 2.45
C THR A 58 3.97 -19.22 3.42
N PRO A 59 2.75 -19.78 3.37
CA PRO A 59 2.45 -20.96 4.15
C PRO A 59 3.44 -22.04 3.73
N GLN A 60 4.34 -22.41 4.63
CA GLN A 60 5.23 -23.54 4.36
C GLN A 60 4.39 -24.80 4.34
N PRO A 61 4.55 -25.70 3.34
CA PRO A 61 3.92 -26.98 3.39
C PRO A 61 4.37 -27.67 4.69
N ILE A 62 3.40 -28.11 5.49
CA ILE A 62 3.68 -28.89 6.70
C ILE A 62 4.25 -30.21 6.22
N LEU A 63 5.56 -30.32 6.16
CA LEU A 63 6.25 -31.57 5.94
C LEU A 63 6.17 -32.34 7.26
N GLN A 64 5.09 -33.13 7.42
CA GLN A 64 5.03 -34.12 8.46
C GLN A 64 6.03 -35.24 8.09
N GLN A 65 7.22 -35.20 8.65
CA GLN A 65 8.08 -36.38 8.65
C GLN A 65 7.54 -37.37 9.67
N VAL A 66 6.84 -38.38 9.19
CA VAL A 66 6.45 -39.53 10.01
C VAL A 66 7.66 -40.46 10.13
N ASN A 67 8.34 -40.42 11.25
CA ASN A 67 9.40 -41.36 11.58
C ASN A 67 8.76 -42.64 12.18
N PHE A 68 8.78 -43.74 11.45
CA PHE A 68 8.39 -45.06 11.96
C PHE A 68 9.55 -45.61 12.78
N GLY A 69 9.44 -45.54 14.08
CA GLY A 69 10.36 -46.26 14.97
C GLY A 69 10.24 -47.79 14.79
N SER A 70 11.28 -48.54 15.09
CA SER A 70 11.42 -49.99 14.95
C SER A 70 10.38 -50.85 15.69
N LYS A 71 9.37 -50.22 16.33
CA LYS A 71 8.25 -50.89 17.05
C LYS A 71 6.86 -50.47 16.53
N GLY A 72 6.73 -49.83 15.35
CA GLY A 72 5.46 -49.60 14.69
C GLY A 72 4.54 -48.55 15.30
N PHE A 73 4.99 -47.76 16.30
CA PHE A 73 4.24 -46.62 16.82
C PHE A 73 4.83 -45.34 16.26
N ALA A 74 4.00 -44.51 15.65
CA ALA A 74 4.38 -43.19 15.21
C ALA A 74 4.62 -42.30 16.44
N ASN A 75 5.88 -42.03 16.79
CA ASN A 75 6.21 -40.87 17.62
C ASN A 75 6.11 -39.66 16.72
N THR A 76 5.11 -38.84 16.94
CA THR A 76 5.12 -37.43 16.48
C THR A 76 6.31 -36.79 17.20
N ALA A 77 7.48 -36.77 16.55
CA ALA A 77 8.51 -35.87 16.95
C ALA A 77 7.87 -34.48 16.92
N SER A 78 7.80 -33.86 18.10
CA SER A 78 7.49 -32.44 18.20
C SER A 78 8.30 -31.75 17.11
N ASN A 79 7.61 -31.06 16.19
CA ASN A 79 8.24 -30.18 15.25
C ASN A 79 9.11 -29.18 16.08
N GLU A 80 10.36 -29.51 16.35
CA GLU A 80 11.37 -28.52 16.25
C GLU A 80 11.33 -28.11 14.78
N THR A 81 10.43 -27.21 14.50
CA THR A 81 10.51 -26.35 13.37
C THR A 81 11.97 -25.99 13.23
N LEU A 82 12.57 -26.32 12.12
CA LEU A 82 13.58 -25.52 11.50
C LEU A 82 12.90 -24.17 11.13
N ASP A 83 12.24 -23.55 12.09
CA ASP A 83 12.27 -22.16 12.35
C ASP A 83 13.75 -21.87 12.58
N GLN A 84 14.49 -21.75 11.51
CA GLN A 84 15.31 -20.60 11.43
C GLN A 84 14.31 -19.45 11.53
N LYS A 85 13.79 -19.26 12.75
CA LYS A 85 13.56 -17.96 13.30
C LYS A 85 14.81 -17.19 12.90
N ARG A 86 14.76 -16.52 11.78
CA ARG A 86 15.33 -15.22 11.77
C ARG A 86 14.48 -14.50 12.82
N ASP A 87 14.88 -14.74 14.08
CA ASP A 87 14.63 -13.78 15.13
C ASP A 87 15.26 -12.51 14.56
N ILE A 88 14.47 -11.77 13.81
CA ILE A 88 14.68 -10.35 13.66
C ILE A 88 14.38 -9.90 15.08
N LYS A 89 15.38 -10.06 15.95
CA LYS A 89 15.45 -9.33 17.20
C LYS A 89 15.45 -7.89 16.74
N ILE A 90 14.27 -7.28 16.77
CA ILE A 90 14.18 -5.83 16.72
C ILE A 90 14.99 -5.40 17.94
N PRO A 91 16.17 -4.81 17.77
CA PRO A 91 16.97 -4.39 18.92
C PRO A 91 16.11 -3.39 19.67
N LEU A 92 15.87 -3.64 20.95
CA LEU A 92 15.23 -2.68 21.86
C LEU A 92 16.19 -1.55 22.25
N HIS A 93 17.28 -1.35 21.53
CA HIS A 93 18.31 -0.36 21.81
C HIS A 93 18.48 0.60 20.63
N ASP A 94 18.95 1.81 20.95
CA ASP A 94 19.22 3.00 20.13
C ASP A 94 20.09 2.81 18.87
N GLU A 95 20.40 1.59 18.47
CA GLU A 95 21.15 1.30 17.25
C GLU A 95 20.23 1.35 16.04
N LEU A 96 20.61 2.16 15.06
CA LEU A 96 19.92 2.26 13.78
C LEU A 96 19.98 0.94 13.02
N ILE A 97 18.82 0.39 12.68
CA ILE A 97 18.72 -0.81 11.83
C ILE A 97 18.83 -0.38 10.36
N ASN A 98 19.89 -0.84 9.69
CA ASN A 98 20.17 -0.48 8.30
C ASN A 98 20.01 1.04 8.07
N PRO A 99 20.94 1.86 8.59
CA PRO A 99 20.79 3.32 8.53
C PRO A 99 20.69 3.80 7.08
N VAL A 100 19.74 4.69 6.84
CA VAL A 100 19.44 5.28 5.54
C VAL A 100 19.65 6.78 5.63
N ASP A 101 20.28 7.34 4.61
CA ASP A 101 20.34 8.77 4.34
C ASP A 101 19.62 9.07 3.02
N ILE A 102 18.86 10.17 2.97
CA ILE A 102 18.07 10.55 1.80
C ILE A 102 18.35 12.02 1.50
N SER A 103 18.71 12.30 0.26
CA SER A 103 18.84 13.65 -0.28
C SER A 103 18.02 13.76 -1.56
N ILE A 104 17.18 14.80 -1.64
CA ILE A 104 16.27 15.03 -2.76
C ILE A 104 16.44 16.43 -3.26
N ASP A 105 16.62 16.59 -4.57
CA ASP A 105 16.55 17.85 -5.28
C ASP A 105 15.18 17.94 -5.98
N LEU A 106 14.26 18.73 -5.42
CA LEU A 106 12.90 18.88 -5.94
C LEU A 106 12.75 20.14 -6.76
N LYS A 107 12.32 19.99 -8.02
CA LYS A 107 11.96 21.07 -8.95
C LYS A 107 10.55 20.84 -9.43
N PRO A 108 9.52 21.28 -8.68
CA PRO A 108 8.13 20.97 -9.01
C PRO A 108 7.65 21.64 -10.29
N GLY A 109 8.24 22.77 -10.66
CA GLY A 109 7.84 23.58 -11.83
C GLY A 109 6.63 24.48 -11.56
N PHE A 110 6.14 24.54 -10.34
CA PHE A 110 5.06 25.40 -9.88
C PHE A 110 5.34 25.86 -8.45
N THR A 111 4.57 26.87 -8.01
CA THR A 111 4.66 27.38 -6.64
C THR A 111 4.11 26.33 -5.66
N LEU A 112 4.94 25.93 -4.69
CA LEU A 112 4.52 24.95 -3.67
C LEU A 112 3.51 25.56 -2.69
N GLY A 113 2.48 24.79 -2.39
CA GLY A 113 1.55 25.04 -1.27
C GLY A 113 2.06 24.43 0.02
N SER A 114 2.24 23.10 0.05
CA SER A 114 2.82 22.38 1.15
C SER A 114 3.92 21.44 0.65
N LEU A 115 4.88 21.14 1.51
CA LEU A 115 5.93 20.15 1.28
C LEU A 115 6.24 19.51 2.61
N GLU A 116 5.93 18.21 2.74
CA GLU A 116 6.07 17.48 4.00
C GLU A 116 6.44 16.03 3.80
N SER A 117 7.17 15.46 4.75
CA SER A 117 7.35 14.02 4.86
C SER A 117 6.43 13.46 5.94
N GLN A 118 5.69 12.39 5.62
CA GLN A 118 4.68 11.83 6.51
C GLN A 118 5.27 11.11 7.72
N PHE A 119 6.41 10.47 7.56
CA PHE A 119 6.93 9.53 8.55
C PHE A 119 8.33 9.86 9.06
N HIS A 120 9.06 10.71 8.35
CA HIS A 120 10.44 11.03 8.68
C HIS A 120 10.61 12.54 8.81
N PRO A 121 11.23 13.04 9.88
CA PRO A 121 11.56 14.45 9.98
C PRO A 121 12.59 14.82 8.91
N VAL A 122 12.30 15.86 8.14
CA VAL A 122 13.13 16.34 7.04
C VAL A 122 13.54 17.79 7.25
N ASN A 123 14.72 18.13 6.78
CA ASN A 123 15.15 19.50 6.60
C ASN A 123 14.87 19.93 5.14
N ILE A 124 14.16 21.02 4.97
CA ILE A 124 13.77 21.56 3.66
C ILE A 124 14.44 22.92 3.50
N GLN A 125 15.22 23.08 2.44
CA GLN A 125 15.89 24.31 2.10
C GLN A 125 15.55 24.72 0.67
N GLU A 126 15.02 25.91 0.48
CA GLU A 126 14.90 26.51 -0.85
C GLU A 126 16.28 27.06 -1.27
N VAL A 127 16.88 26.45 -2.30
CA VAL A 127 18.22 26.80 -2.78
C VAL A 127 18.18 27.86 -3.88
N SER A 128 17.08 27.94 -4.60
CA SER A 128 16.73 29.00 -5.55
C SER A 128 15.21 29.00 -5.74
N GLN A 129 14.68 30.04 -6.39
CA GLN A 129 13.24 30.13 -6.60
C GLN A 129 12.66 28.87 -7.24
N GLY A 130 11.75 28.20 -6.53
CA GLY A 130 11.11 26.96 -6.97
C GLY A 130 12.03 25.74 -7.03
N GLN A 131 13.19 25.76 -6.36
CA GLN A 131 14.08 24.62 -6.24
C GLN A 131 14.38 24.34 -4.76
N TYR A 132 14.11 23.11 -4.34
CA TYR A 132 14.19 22.73 -2.94
C TYR A 132 15.16 21.56 -2.78
N LYS A 133 16.01 21.64 -1.76
CA LYS A 133 16.81 20.53 -1.30
C LYS A 133 16.21 19.99 -0.01
N ILE A 134 15.89 18.69 -0.01
CA ILE A 134 15.27 18.01 1.12
C ILE A 134 16.21 16.90 1.57
N GLY A 135 16.51 16.86 2.86
CA GLY A 135 17.32 15.81 3.46
C GLY A 135 16.72 15.34 4.76
N LEU A 136 17.07 14.12 5.19
CA LEU A 136 16.73 13.66 6.53
C LEU A 136 17.50 14.47 7.59
N ASN A 137 16.93 14.59 8.79
CA ASN A 137 17.60 15.18 9.96
C ASN A 137 18.59 14.18 10.60
N GLY A 138 19.48 13.61 9.81
CA GLY A 138 20.40 12.55 10.17
C GLY A 138 19.93 11.17 9.70
N PRO A 139 20.78 10.14 9.81
CA PRO A 139 20.42 8.79 9.42
C PRO A 139 19.23 8.27 10.21
N VAL A 140 18.32 7.56 9.54
CA VAL A 140 17.14 6.92 10.14
C VAL A 140 17.18 5.42 9.91
N SER A 141 16.47 4.67 10.72
CA SER A 141 16.29 3.23 10.50
C SER A 141 15.38 2.97 9.31
N SER A 142 15.67 1.92 8.53
CA SER A 142 14.82 1.46 7.43
C SER A 142 13.64 0.62 7.96
N ASP A 143 12.85 1.16 8.88
CA ASP A 143 11.71 0.48 9.52
C ASP A 143 10.37 0.77 8.85
N ARG A 144 10.33 1.76 7.96
CA ARG A 144 9.16 2.18 7.19
C ARG A 144 9.58 2.92 5.91
N ASP A 145 8.67 3.00 4.95
CA ASP A 145 8.93 3.69 3.69
C ASP A 145 9.06 5.20 3.90
N PHE A 146 9.95 5.81 3.13
CA PHE A 146 10.01 7.27 3.05
C PHE A 146 8.93 7.78 2.10
N VAL A 147 8.11 8.73 2.56
CA VAL A 147 7.05 9.34 1.77
C VAL A 147 7.15 10.85 1.84
N LEU A 148 7.36 11.48 0.69
CA LEU A 148 7.35 12.93 0.52
C LEU A 148 6.11 13.34 -0.26
N ARG A 149 5.36 14.30 0.28
CA ARG A 149 4.17 14.88 -0.35
C ARG A 149 4.33 16.37 -0.57
N TRP A 150 3.80 16.84 -1.68
CA TRP A 150 3.72 18.28 -1.95
C TRP A 150 2.45 18.61 -2.72
N THR A 151 2.01 19.87 -2.57
CA THR A 151 0.84 20.44 -3.27
C THR A 151 1.24 21.67 -4.05
N ALA A 152 0.46 22.00 -5.06
CA ALA A 152 0.54 23.31 -5.69
C ALA A 152 -0.22 24.34 -4.86
N ASN A 153 0.25 25.61 -4.87
CA ASN A 153 -0.47 26.75 -4.29
C ASN A 153 -1.15 27.52 -5.41
N ASN A 154 -2.03 26.84 -6.15
CA ASN A 154 -2.65 27.45 -7.31
C ASN A 154 -4.16 27.65 -7.13
N LYS A 155 -4.59 28.90 -7.33
CA LYS A 155 -6.00 29.26 -7.52
C LYS A 155 -6.40 29.24 -8.98
N ASP A 156 -5.43 29.32 -9.87
CA ASP A 156 -5.56 29.36 -11.32
C ASP A 156 -4.79 28.20 -11.97
N VAL A 157 -4.96 28.02 -13.26
CA VAL A 157 -4.18 27.03 -14.02
C VAL A 157 -2.72 27.45 -14.07
N GLU A 158 -1.82 26.63 -13.53
CA GLU A 158 -0.37 26.81 -13.65
C GLU A 158 0.21 25.96 -14.77
N THR A 159 1.18 26.51 -15.49
CA THR A 159 1.89 25.81 -16.56
C THR A 159 3.39 25.85 -16.32
N SER A 160 4.07 24.73 -16.56
CA SER A 160 5.51 24.63 -16.41
C SER A 160 6.11 23.90 -17.59
N LEU A 161 7.27 24.37 -18.03
CA LEU A 161 8.03 23.77 -19.12
C LEU A 161 9.40 23.32 -18.60
N PHE A 162 9.66 22.03 -18.71
CA PHE A 162 10.96 21.45 -18.42
C PHE A 162 11.67 21.13 -19.72
N LYS A 163 12.97 21.34 -19.74
CA LYS A 163 13.84 21.01 -20.88
C LYS A 163 14.98 20.13 -20.40
N GLU A 164 15.21 19.04 -21.12
CA GLU A 164 16.36 18.17 -20.97
C GLU A 164 17.02 17.96 -22.34
N THR A 165 18.33 18.04 -22.41
CA THR A 165 19.08 17.77 -23.63
C THR A 165 19.82 16.45 -23.48
N THR A 166 19.42 15.42 -24.22
CA THR A 166 20.06 14.09 -24.21
C THR A 166 20.59 13.79 -25.60
N GLN A 167 21.87 13.45 -25.68
CA GLN A 167 22.56 13.15 -26.96
C GLN A 167 22.43 14.23 -28.05
N GLY A 168 22.35 15.50 -27.63
CA GLY A 168 22.18 16.64 -28.52
C GLY A 168 20.76 16.89 -29.03
N VAL A 169 19.77 16.14 -28.51
CA VAL A 169 18.33 16.32 -28.79
C VAL A 169 17.67 16.95 -27.57
N ASP A 170 16.91 18.02 -27.80
CA ASP A 170 16.13 18.69 -26.77
C ASP A 170 14.80 17.97 -26.57
N HIS A 171 14.54 17.53 -25.33
CA HIS A 171 13.27 16.99 -24.88
C HIS A 171 12.54 18.05 -24.04
N LEU A 172 11.28 18.28 -24.33
CA LEU A 172 10.44 19.25 -23.62
C LEU A 172 9.28 18.52 -22.95
N LEU A 173 9.06 18.83 -21.66
CA LEU A 173 7.90 18.36 -20.90
C LEU A 173 7.07 19.58 -20.48
N LEU A 174 5.86 19.71 -21.04
CA LEU A 174 4.87 20.69 -20.62
C LEU A 174 3.95 20.05 -19.59
N THR A 175 3.87 20.65 -18.41
CA THR A 175 2.89 20.30 -17.37
C THR A 175 1.84 21.38 -17.25
N ILE A 176 0.58 20.99 -17.14
CA ILE A 176 -0.57 21.87 -16.89
C ILE A 176 -1.23 21.38 -15.61
N THR A 177 -1.23 22.23 -14.58
CA THR A 177 -1.81 21.94 -13.28
C THR A 177 -3.11 22.71 -13.12
N PRO A 178 -4.27 22.04 -13.15
CA PRO A 178 -5.56 22.69 -12.94
C PRO A 178 -5.69 23.18 -11.49
N PRO A 179 -6.55 24.18 -11.22
CA PRO A 179 -6.82 24.63 -9.86
C PRO A 179 -7.48 23.51 -9.04
N PHE A 180 -7.15 23.47 -7.76
CA PHE A 180 -7.55 22.36 -6.87
C PHE A 180 -9.00 22.45 -6.39
N GLU A 181 -9.56 23.66 -6.30
CA GLU A 181 -10.93 23.84 -5.84
C GLU A 181 -11.96 23.50 -6.93
N VAL A 182 -12.51 22.29 -6.86
CA VAL A 182 -13.71 21.91 -7.60
C VAL A 182 -14.94 22.23 -6.76
N ASN A 183 -15.73 23.20 -7.17
CA ASN A 183 -17.02 23.52 -6.55
C ASN A 183 -17.99 22.34 -6.74
N THR A 184 -18.02 21.39 -5.81
CA THR A 184 -18.92 20.24 -5.82
C THR A 184 -20.26 20.57 -5.18
N THR A 185 -21.09 21.35 -5.83
CA THR A 185 -22.42 21.68 -5.32
C THR A 185 -23.41 20.51 -5.35
N GLN A 186 -23.16 19.47 -6.15
CA GLN A 186 -24.00 18.27 -6.20
C GLN A 186 -23.16 16.99 -6.35
N THR A 187 -22.88 16.34 -5.25
CA THR A 187 -22.36 14.96 -5.28
C THR A 187 -23.50 13.97 -5.49
N PRO A 188 -23.48 13.12 -6.52
CA PRO A 188 -24.50 12.11 -6.71
C PRO A 188 -24.50 11.10 -5.55
N PRO A 189 -25.67 10.45 -5.26
CA PRO A 189 -25.72 9.36 -4.29
C PRO A 189 -24.71 8.27 -4.64
N ARG A 190 -24.09 7.69 -3.62
CA ARG A 190 -23.08 6.65 -3.74
C ARG A 190 -23.57 5.34 -3.13
N GLU A 191 -23.13 4.24 -3.71
CA GLU A 191 -23.23 2.91 -3.12
C GLU A 191 -21.82 2.40 -2.89
N ILE A 192 -21.43 2.28 -1.61
CA ILE A 192 -20.05 2.05 -1.21
C ILE A 192 -19.95 0.72 -0.50
N ILE A 193 -19.07 -0.17 -0.98
CA ILE A 193 -18.74 -1.41 -0.28
C ILE A 193 -17.30 -1.31 0.21
N PHE A 194 -17.12 -1.42 1.52
CA PHE A 194 -15.81 -1.47 2.15
C PHE A 194 -15.41 -2.94 2.33
N VAL A 195 -14.26 -3.32 1.83
CA VAL A 195 -13.67 -4.65 2.02
C VAL A 195 -12.46 -4.49 2.92
N GLN A 196 -12.56 -5.02 4.12
CA GLN A 196 -11.61 -4.85 5.21
C GLN A 196 -10.89 -6.14 5.50
N ASP A 197 -9.57 -6.12 5.37
CA ASP A 197 -8.69 -7.19 5.81
C ASP A 197 -8.63 -7.24 7.35
N ILE A 198 -8.89 -8.43 7.91
CA ILE A 198 -8.73 -8.74 9.33
C ILE A 198 -7.83 -9.96 9.55
N SER A 199 -7.01 -10.32 8.55
CA SER A 199 -6.06 -11.43 8.62
C SER A 199 -5.00 -11.22 9.70
N GLY A 200 -4.23 -12.26 9.99
CA GLY A 200 -3.20 -12.25 11.05
C GLY A 200 -2.12 -11.19 10.85
N SER A 201 -1.76 -10.85 9.59
CA SER A 201 -0.79 -9.80 9.26
C SER A 201 -1.25 -8.40 9.68
N MET A 202 -2.56 -8.19 9.74
CA MET A 202 -3.18 -6.93 10.20
C MET A 202 -3.10 -6.75 11.72
N SER A 203 -2.49 -7.69 12.48
CA SER A 203 -2.47 -7.63 13.94
C SER A 203 -1.79 -6.35 14.48
N GLY A 204 -2.32 -5.83 15.58
CA GLY A 204 -1.75 -4.66 16.27
C GLY A 204 -2.11 -3.33 15.60
N GLU A 205 -1.09 -2.53 15.30
CA GLU A 205 -1.25 -1.17 14.79
C GLU A 205 -1.94 -1.10 13.42
N PRO A 206 -1.66 -1.98 12.45
CA PRO A 206 -2.37 -1.97 11.15
C PRO A 206 -3.88 -2.07 11.31
N LEU A 207 -4.38 -3.03 12.10
CA LEU A 207 -5.82 -3.18 12.33
C LEU A 207 -6.40 -1.98 13.08
N ARG A 208 -5.66 -1.41 14.04
CA ARG A 208 -6.11 -0.21 14.78
C ARG A 208 -6.30 0.97 13.82
N GLN A 209 -5.33 1.24 12.95
CA GLN A 209 -5.40 2.31 11.95
C GLN A 209 -6.52 2.09 10.95
N SER A 210 -6.66 0.87 10.47
CA SER A 210 -7.71 0.49 9.55
C SER A 210 -9.11 0.70 10.13
N LYS A 211 -9.34 0.29 11.38
CA LYS A 211 -10.62 0.55 12.10
C LYS A 211 -10.91 2.03 12.20
N LEU A 212 -9.93 2.85 12.58
CA LEU A 212 -10.11 4.30 12.68
C LEU A 212 -10.45 4.92 11.31
N GLY A 213 -9.72 4.53 10.26
CA GLY A 213 -10.00 4.99 8.90
C GLY A 213 -11.40 4.62 8.42
N LEU A 214 -11.81 3.37 8.67
CA LEU A 214 -13.15 2.90 8.30
C LEU A 214 -14.26 3.59 9.12
N GLU A 215 -14.05 3.82 10.42
CA GLU A 215 -14.96 4.59 11.26
C GLU A 215 -15.13 6.02 10.72
N MET A 216 -14.03 6.71 10.41
CA MET A 216 -14.08 8.05 9.82
C MET A 216 -14.79 8.05 8.46
N ALA A 217 -14.57 7.05 7.63
CA ALA A 217 -15.25 6.91 6.35
C ALA A 217 -16.76 6.74 6.53
N LEU A 218 -17.18 5.87 7.45
CA LEU A 218 -18.60 5.66 7.77
C LEU A 218 -19.27 6.92 8.30
N GLN A 219 -18.60 7.67 9.17
CA GLN A 219 -19.13 8.94 9.70
C GLN A 219 -19.40 9.97 8.61
N ARG A 220 -18.54 10.02 7.57
CA ARG A 220 -18.65 10.96 6.44
C ARG A 220 -19.68 10.58 5.39
N LEU A 221 -20.29 9.40 5.46
CA LEU A 221 -21.37 9.01 4.55
C LEU A 221 -22.57 9.93 4.70
N LYS A 222 -23.13 10.36 3.57
CA LYS A 222 -24.35 11.16 3.50
C LYS A 222 -25.57 10.26 3.71
N PRO A 223 -26.70 10.77 4.21
CA PRO A 223 -27.94 9.97 4.32
C PRO A 223 -28.45 9.40 2.99
N THR A 224 -28.05 10.03 1.88
CA THR A 224 -28.36 9.59 0.52
C THR A 224 -27.48 8.46 0.00
N ASP A 225 -26.38 8.17 0.70
CA ASP A 225 -25.45 7.08 0.37
C ASP A 225 -26.00 5.75 0.89
N LYS A 226 -25.58 4.66 0.25
CA LYS A 226 -25.75 3.29 0.75
C LYS A 226 -24.39 2.68 0.99
N PHE A 227 -24.28 1.77 1.94
CA PHE A 227 -23.03 1.11 2.23
C PHE A 227 -23.21 -0.35 2.66
N ASN A 228 -22.15 -1.13 2.49
CA ASN A 228 -21.97 -2.43 3.11
C ASN A 228 -20.51 -2.58 3.58
N LEU A 229 -20.28 -3.50 4.52
CA LEU A 229 -18.95 -3.88 4.99
C LEU A 229 -18.76 -5.35 4.73
N VAL A 230 -17.62 -5.72 4.19
CA VAL A 230 -17.17 -7.09 3.99
C VAL A 230 -15.83 -7.23 4.70
N PHE A 231 -15.76 -8.15 5.65
CA PHE A 231 -14.53 -8.48 6.37
C PHE A 231 -14.03 -9.83 5.91
N PHE A 232 -12.72 -10.01 5.83
CA PHE A 232 -12.14 -11.30 5.45
C PHE A 232 -10.88 -11.66 6.24
N ASP A 233 -10.76 -12.96 6.47
CA ASP A 233 -9.63 -13.68 7.03
C ASP A 233 -9.45 -15.00 6.22
N ASP A 234 -9.58 -16.18 6.83
CA ASP A 234 -9.71 -17.48 6.14
C ASP A 234 -11.07 -17.63 5.44
N ASN A 235 -12.03 -16.80 5.82
CA ASN A 235 -13.37 -16.72 5.24
C ASN A 235 -13.75 -15.25 5.07
N TYR A 236 -14.95 -14.99 4.58
CA TYR A 236 -15.50 -13.64 4.58
C TYR A 236 -16.89 -13.61 5.23
N PHE A 237 -17.27 -12.46 5.73
CA PHE A 237 -18.63 -12.18 6.18
C PHE A 237 -18.98 -10.73 5.87
N SER A 238 -20.27 -10.46 5.66
CA SER A 238 -20.78 -9.12 5.37
C SER A 238 -21.61 -8.59 6.54
N TYR A 239 -21.63 -7.27 6.68
CA TYR A 239 -22.47 -6.56 7.64
C TYR A 239 -23.96 -6.77 7.34
N ALA A 240 -24.33 -6.71 6.06
CA ALA A 240 -25.68 -6.92 5.58
C ALA A 240 -25.68 -7.73 4.28
N VAL A 241 -26.82 -8.35 3.93
CA VAL A 241 -26.98 -9.08 2.67
C VAL A 241 -26.91 -8.10 1.49
N ASP A 242 -27.61 -6.97 1.58
CA ASP A 242 -27.60 -5.91 0.58
C ASP A 242 -27.11 -4.59 1.20
N PRO A 243 -26.56 -3.64 0.40
CA PRO A 243 -26.14 -2.33 0.88
C PRO A 243 -27.30 -1.56 1.55
N VAL A 244 -27.07 -1.13 2.78
CA VAL A 244 -28.05 -0.40 3.62
C VAL A 244 -27.89 1.12 3.47
N SER A 245 -28.97 1.88 3.71
CA SER A 245 -28.91 3.35 3.71
C SER A 245 -28.06 3.86 4.87
N ALA A 246 -27.24 4.87 4.63
CA ALA A 246 -26.29 5.42 5.62
C ALA A 246 -27.00 6.32 6.67
N THR A 247 -28.05 5.79 7.30
CA THR A 247 -28.73 6.45 8.42
C THR A 247 -27.83 6.54 9.64
N ALA A 248 -28.09 7.47 10.55
CA ALA A 248 -27.33 7.59 11.79
C ALA A 248 -27.32 6.28 12.59
N ALA A 249 -28.45 5.57 12.65
CA ALA A 249 -28.59 4.31 13.35
C ALA A 249 -27.76 3.19 12.72
N GLU A 250 -27.80 3.04 11.38
CA GLU A 250 -27.05 2.01 10.68
C GLU A 250 -25.53 2.29 10.74
N LYS A 251 -25.12 3.56 10.62
CA LYS A 251 -23.72 3.95 10.82
C LYS A 251 -23.22 3.60 12.23
N ALA A 252 -24.02 3.88 13.26
CA ALA A 252 -23.64 3.56 14.64
C ALA A 252 -23.49 2.04 14.87
N LYS A 253 -24.38 1.22 14.31
CA LYS A 253 -24.27 -0.26 14.37
C LYS A 253 -23.02 -0.75 13.65
N ALA A 254 -22.77 -0.25 12.45
CA ALA A 254 -21.59 -0.61 11.65
C ALA A 254 -20.29 -0.24 12.37
N ILE A 255 -20.19 0.97 12.95
CA ILE A 255 -19.04 1.42 13.74
C ILE A 255 -18.83 0.51 14.95
N LYS A 256 -19.88 0.12 15.66
CA LYS A 256 -19.79 -0.82 16.78
C LYS A 256 -19.21 -2.16 16.32
N LEU A 257 -19.65 -2.68 15.18
CA LEU A 257 -19.09 -3.89 14.58
C LEU A 257 -17.60 -3.71 14.23
N VAL A 258 -17.24 -2.64 13.52
CA VAL A 258 -15.83 -2.34 13.17
C VAL A 258 -14.94 -2.33 14.41
N ARG A 259 -15.36 -1.68 15.49
CA ARG A 259 -14.60 -1.63 16.75
C ARG A 259 -14.38 -3.00 17.37
N SER A 260 -15.34 -3.92 17.23
CA SER A 260 -15.26 -5.26 17.79
C SER A 260 -14.37 -6.23 16.99
N MET A 261 -13.97 -5.89 15.77
CA MET A 261 -13.14 -6.77 14.93
C MET A 261 -11.79 -7.04 15.58
N GLN A 262 -11.31 -8.26 15.42
CA GLN A 262 -9.98 -8.71 15.84
C GLN A 262 -9.30 -9.39 14.67
N SER A 263 -7.98 -9.26 14.57
CA SER A 263 -7.20 -9.97 13.58
C SER A 263 -7.13 -11.45 13.90
N ARG A 264 -7.28 -12.29 12.85
CA ARG A 264 -7.21 -13.74 12.97
C ARG A 264 -7.02 -14.41 11.61
N GLY A 265 -6.56 -15.64 11.62
CA GLY A 265 -6.54 -16.52 10.44
C GLY A 265 -5.62 -16.08 9.32
N GLY A 266 -5.83 -16.66 8.15
CA GLY A 266 -5.13 -16.37 6.91
C GLY A 266 -5.79 -15.25 6.09
N THR A 267 -5.52 -15.23 4.77
CA THR A 267 -5.91 -14.11 3.87
C THR A 267 -6.61 -14.65 2.63
N GLN A 268 -7.91 -14.98 2.73
CA GLN A 268 -8.74 -15.44 1.61
C GLN A 268 -9.46 -14.27 0.93
N MET A 269 -8.70 -13.52 0.16
CA MET A 269 -9.14 -12.26 -0.45
C MET A 269 -10.06 -12.45 -1.65
N TYR A 270 -9.82 -13.48 -2.46
CA TYR A 270 -10.57 -13.72 -3.70
C TYR A 270 -12.09 -13.86 -3.48
N PRO A 271 -12.57 -14.72 -2.54
CA PRO A 271 -14.00 -14.84 -2.28
C PRO A 271 -14.63 -13.54 -1.77
N ALA A 272 -13.91 -12.78 -0.93
CA ALA A 272 -14.38 -11.51 -0.37
C ALA A 272 -14.59 -10.45 -1.45
N ILE A 273 -13.63 -10.28 -2.34
CA ILE A 273 -13.73 -9.33 -3.46
C ILE A 273 -14.82 -9.78 -4.44
N SER A 274 -14.89 -11.09 -4.76
CA SER A 274 -15.93 -11.64 -5.63
C SER A 274 -17.33 -11.35 -5.08
N TYR A 275 -17.54 -11.60 -3.80
CA TYR A 275 -18.81 -11.27 -3.12
C TYR A 275 -19.07 -9.77 -3.17
N ALA A 276 -18.12 -8.94 -2.82
CA ALA A 276 -18.30 -7.48 -2.81
C ALA A 276 -18.66 -6.93 -4.19
N LEU A 277 -18.02 -7.41 -5.27
CA LEU A 277 -18.34 -7.00 -6.64
C LEU A 277 -19.75 -7.44 -7.06
N SER A 278 -20.21 -8.60 -6.61
CA SER A 278 -21.58 -9.10 -6.91
C SER A 278 -22.67 -8.43 -6.05
N ASN A 279 -22.29 -7.79 -4.94
CA ASN A 279 -23.22 -7.22 -3.97
C ASN A 279 -23.73 -5.81 -4.33
N PHE A 280 -23.20 -5.20 -5.40
CA PHE A 280 -23.72 -3.91 -5.87
C PHE A 280 -25.13 -4.03 -6.47
N SER A 281 -25.99 -3.07 -6.13
CA SER A 281 -27.34 -3.00 -6.72
C SER A 281 -27.29 -2.53 -8.18
N TYR A 282 -27.77 -3.35 -9.09
CA TYR A 282 -27.90 -2.98 -10.51
C TYR A 282 -29.12 -2.09 -10.79
N LYS A 283 -30.00 -1.89 -9.81
CA LYS A 283 -31.24 -1.12 -9.93
C LYS A 283 -31.07 0.38 -9.68
N THR A 284 -29.89 0.82 -9.23
CA THR A 284 -29.65 2.22 -8.87
C THR A 284 -28.66 2.89 -9.84
N LYS A 285 -28.88 4.18 -10.11
CA LYS A 285 -27.93 5.04 -10.83
C LYS A 285 -26.85 5.63 -9.89
N ALA A 286 -26.77 5.15 -8.65
CA ALA A 286 -25.76 5.60 -7.69
C ALA A 286 -24.36 5.28 -8.20
N MET A 287 -23.41 6.15 -7.87
CA MET A 287 -21.98 5.90 -8.14
C MET A 287 -21.50 4.75 -7.24
N LYS A 288 -21.06 3.65 -7.85
CA LYS A 288 -20.59 2.47 -7.15
C LYS A 288 -19.12 2.58 -6.83
N GLN A 289 -18.76 2.33 -5.58
CA GLN A 289 -17.38 2.42 -5.09
C GLN A 289 -17.04 1.20 -4.23
N LEU A 290 -16.00 0.48 -4.61
CA LEU A 290 -15.39 -0.57 -3.81
C LEU A 290 -14.14 0.00 -3.14
N ILE A 291 -14.12 0.05 -1.83
CA ILE A 291 -12.95 0.53 -1.06
C ILE A 291 -12.32 -0.66 -0.36
N PHE A 292 -11.08 -0.95 -0.74
CA PHE A 292 -10.35 -2.12 -0.28
C PHE A 292 -9.21 -1.72 0.67
N LEU A 293 -9.25 -2.23 1.91
CA LEU A 293 -8.30 -1.91 2.98
C LEU A 293 -7.54 -3.19 3.35
N THR A 294 -6.23 -3.22 3.13
CA THR A 294 -5.36 -4.35 3.41
C THR A 294 -3.91 -3.90 3.53
N ASP A 295 -3.04 -4.72 4.15
CA ASP A 295 -1.58 -4.53 4.10
C ASP A 295 -0.97 -5.00 2.76
N GLY A 296 -1.78 -5.65 1.91
CA GLY A 296 -1.38 -6.07 0.58
C GLY A 296 -0.53 -7.35 0.52
N ALA A 297 -0.44 -8.11 1.59
CA ALA A 297 0.15 -9.45 1.55
C ALA A 297 -0.78 -10.44 0.82
N VAL A 298 -0.74 -10.43 -0.52
CA VAL A 298 -1.73 -11.13 -1.36
C VAL A 298 -1.13 -12.35 -2.03
N PRO A 299 -1.62 -13.56 -1.78
CA PRO A 299 -1.36 -14.69 -2.65
C PRO A 299 -2.25 -14.61 -3.92
N GLY A 300 -1.67 -14.86 -5.09
CA GLY A 300 -2.43 -14.97 -6.34
C GLY A 300 -2.91 -13.66 -6.95
N GLU A 301 -2.09 -12.63 -6.96
CA GLU A 301 -2.40 -11.29 -7.48
C GLU A 301 -3.04 -11.31 -8.87
N ASN A 302 -2.53 -12.14 -9.80
CA ASN A 302 -3.03 -12.19 -11.18
C ASN A 302 -4.50 -12.64 -11.27
N SER A 303 -4.91 -13.59 -10.43
CA SER A 303 -6.31 -14.03 -10.38
C SER A 303 -7.23 -12.95 -9.84
N LEU A 304 -6.77 -12.16 -8.88
CA LEU A 304 -7.50 -11.00 -8.37
C LEU A 304 -7.60 -9.89 -9.40
N PHE A 305 -6.55 -9.58 -10.15
CA PHE A 305 -6.60 -8.62 -11.24
C PHE A 305 -7.61 -9.03 -12.31
N SER A 306 -7.63 -10.32 -12.67
CA SER A 306 -8.61 -10.87 -13.61
C SER A 306 -10.03 -10.79 -13.06
N LEU A 307 -10.23 -11.12 -11.77
CA LEU A 307 -11.53 -11.01 -11.12
C LEU A 307 -12.05 -9.56 -11.15
N ILE A 308 -11.22 -8.60 -10.76
CA ILE A 308 -11.58 -7.18 -10.76
C ILE A 308 -11.92 -6.73 -12.17
N SER A 309 -11.03 -6.97 -13.14
CA SER A 309 -11.23 -6.56 -14.53
C SER A 309 -12.53 -7.08 -15.13
N ASN A 310 -12.89 -8.33 -14.84
CA ASN A 310 -14.05 -8.99 -15.43
C ASN A 310 -15.38 -8.63 -14.75
N ASN A 311 -15.36 -8.25 -13.45
CA ASN A 311 -16.58 -8.14 -12.66
C ASN A 311 -16.84 -6.71 -12.11
N LEU A 312 -15.91 -5.76 -12.30
CA LEU A 312 -16.07 -4.41 -11.75
C LEU A 312 -17.28 -3.64 -12.36
N GLY A 313 -17.58 -3.87 -13.63
CA GLY A 313 -18.67 -3.20 -14.32
C GLY A 313 -18.51 -1.68 -14.34
N THR A 314 -19.50 -0.96 -13.79
CA THR A 314 -19.47 0.51 -13.65
C THR A 314 -18.93 1.01 -12.32
N ALA A 315 -18.55 0.10 -11.43
CA ALA A 315 -17.98 0.47 -10.14
C ALA A 315 -16.54 1.01 -10.30
N ARG A 316 -16.07 1.72 -9.28
CA ARG A 316 -14.68 2.16 -9.16
C ARG A 316 -14.05 1.49 -7.94
N LEU A 317 -12.84 1.01 -8.10
CA LEU A 317 -12.08 0.42 -7.01
C LEU A 317 -11.05 1.42 -6.48
N PHE A 318 -11.04 1.59 -5.17
CA PHE A 318 -10.05 2.35 -4.44
C PHE A 318 -9.32 1.41 -3.49
N THR A 319 -8.01 1.50 -3.44
CA THR A 319 -7.18 0.68 -2.56
C THR A 319 -6.55 1.55 -1.48
N ILE A 320 -6.59 1.09 -0.25
CA ILE A 320 -5.97 1.75 0.91
C ILE A 320 -4.97 0.77 1.52
N GLY A 321 -3.69 1.06 1.34
CA GLY A 321 -2.61 0.29 1.94
C GLY A 321 -2.43 0.65 3.41
N ILE A 322 -2.44 -0.36 4.27
CA ILE A 322 -2.32 -0.22 5.73
C ILE A 322 -0.98 -0.76 6.18
N GLY A 323 -0.42 -0.19 7.24
CA GLY A 323 0.85 -0.62 7.82
C GLY A 323 2.08 0.14 7.28
N ALA A 324 3.26 -0.28 7.70
CA ALA A 324 4.52 0.41 7.41
C ALA A 324 5.02 0.20 5.97
N ALA A 325 4.67 -0.93 5.34
CA ALA A 325 5.15 -1.30 4.00
C ALA A 325 4.06 -2.07 3.21
N PRO A 326 2.93 -1.44 2.87
CA PRO A 326 1.90 -2.09 2.08
C PRO A 326 2.43 -2.43 0.67
N ASN A 327 1.92 -3.52 0.08
CA ASN A 327 2.29 -3.93 -1.27
C ASN A 327 1.81 -2.89 -2.31
N SER A 328 2.64 -1.87 -2.53
CA SER A 328 2.32 -0.74 -3.42
C SER A 328 2.07 -1.17 -4.87
N TYR A 329 2.72 -2.23 -5.34
CA TYR A 329 2.49 -2.77 -6.69
C TYR A 329 1.06 -3.29 -6.83
N PHE A 330 0.64 -4.19 -5.93
CA PHE A 330 -0.73 -4.71 -5.94
C PHE A 330 -1.76 -3.58 -5.83
N MET A 331 -1.57 -2.67 -4.87
CA MET A 331 -2.47 -1.55 -4.65
C MET A 331 -2.63 -0.66 -5.88
N SER A 332 -1.51 -0.24 -6.46
CA SER A 332 -1.54 0.62 -7.65
C SER A 332 -2.15 -0.09 -8.85
N ARG A 333 -1.77 -1.35 -9.08
CA ARG A 333 -2.28 -2.12 -10.21
C ARG A 333 -3.77 -2.42 -10.10
N ALA A 334 -4.25 -2.77 -8.91
CA ALA A 334 -5.67 -2.98 -8.66
C ALA A 334 -6.48 -1.70 -8.87
N ALA A 335 -5.97 -0.55 -8.38
CA ALA A 335 -6.61 0.75 -8.58
C ALA A 335 -6.62 1.18 -10.06
N GLU A 336 -5.53 0.94 -10.82
CA GLU A 336 -5.48 1.20 -12.27
C GLU A 336 -6.53 0.39 -13.04
N ILE A 337 -6.68 -0.89 -12.73
CA ILE A 337 -7.71 -1.75 -13.32
C ILE A 337 -9.10 -1.29 -12.88
N GLY A 338 -9.21 -0.82 -11.64
CA GLY A 338 -10.44 -0.40 -11.00
C GLY A 338 -10.92 1.03 -11.33
N ARG A 339 -10.10 1.85 -12.00
CA ARG A 339 -10.36 3.24 -12.50
C ARG A 339 -10.92 4.21 -11.49
#